data_4aefa29893b4650fe22943daa945d218
#
_entry.id   4aefa29893b4650fe22943daa945d218
#
_cell.length_a   1.000
_cell.length_b   1.000
_cell.length_c   1.000
_cell.angle_alpha   90.00
_cell.angle_beta   90.00
_cell.angle_gamma   90.00
#
_symmetry.space_group_name_H-M   'P 1'
#
loop_
_entity.id
_entity.type
_entity.pdbx_description
1 polymer ?
#
loop_
_entity_poly.entity_id
_entity_poly.type
_entity_poly.pdbx_seq_one_letter_code
_entity_poly.pdbx_strand_id
1 'polypeptide(L)'
;MLRHKTFQNKIAVSRFSLPVTATLIAMIWVAVGLVQGDIWTELAFALASTLLMVELNNRNALMRTYSRMVSCSFLTLLSVTSLPEPSLHANVVTLCFIAFTLLIWNGYQDRQSTGRTFYAFACLGIASMEFVQILYYLPILWAMMMFFTNSFSLRNFASSILGVIIPYWFAAGFFVYTNNIDYLIAHFASFIDFHTLFDYSMITVHQLVNLSFITLLAVIGAVHFLHTSYADKIRTRMIYESFIMLDIVSFLFLVLQPQHEYELEGIMIVCTAPLFAHFITFTKGKLCNITFITILVMAVLLLLYNLLFSPVMLL
;
A
#
# COMPACT_ATOMS: atom_id res chain seq x y z
N MET A 1 1.22 35.82 19.48
CA MET A 1 1.35 34.59 20.31
C MET A 1 2.11 33.54 19.54
N LEU A 2 3.36 33.27 19.92
CA LEU A 2 4.15 32.16 19.38
C LEU A 2 3.49 30.86 19.84
N ARG A 3 2.67 30.24 18.97
CA ARG A 3 2.04 28.95 19.27
C ARG A 3 3.14 27.91 19.38
N HIS A 4 3.40 27.38 20.57
CA HIS A 4 4.33 26.27 20.75
C HIS A 4 3.97 25.13 19.81
N LYS A 5 4.89 24.80 18.87
CA LYS A 5 4.73 23.64 18.00
C LYS A 5 4.68 22.40 18.88
N THR A 6 3.63 21.61 18.77
CA THR A 6 3.51 20.31 19.45
C THR A 6 4.61 19.36 18.96
N PHE A 7 4.90 18.30 19.70
CA PHE A 7 5.88 17.26 19.33
C PHE A 7 5.58 16.67 17.95
N GLN A 8 4.32 16.30 17.70
CA GLN A 8 3.82 15.84 16.41
C GLN A 8 4.18 16.79 15.26
N ASN A 9 3.88 18.09 15.39
CA ASN A 9 4.16 19.08 14.35
C ASN A 9 5.67 19.31 14.12
N LYS A 10 6.52 19.11 15.13
CA LYS A 10 7.98 19.19 14.98
C LYS A 10 8.48 18.04 14.12
N ILE A 11 8.01 16.81 14.37
CA ILE A 11 8.36 15.62 13.59
C ILE A 11 7.84 15.74 12.16
N ALA A 12 6.59 16.16 11.97
CA ALA A 12 5.94 16.24 10.66
C ALA A 12 6.66 17.15 9.66
N VAL A 13 7.31 18.23 10.14
CA VAL A 13 8.03 19.22 9.30
C VAL A 13 9.53 18.94 9.26
N SER A 14 10.03 18.02 10.07
CA SER A 14 11.46 17.71 10.15
C SER A 14 11.96 17.05 8.84
N ARG A 15 13.12 17.50 8.36
CA ARG A 15 13.83 16.85 7.24
C ARG A 15 14.45 15.52 7.64
N PHE A 16 14.71 15.33 8.92
CA PHE A 16 15.34 14.12 9.46
C PHE A 16 14.34 13.02 9.84
N SER A 17 13.03 13.26 9.73
CA SER A 17 12.02 12.24 10.09
C SER A 17 12.23 10.94 9.31
N LEU A 18 12.34 11.01 7.99
CA LEU A 18 12.53 9.80 7.17
C LEU A 18 13.89 9.12 7.38
N PRO A 19 15.05 9.81 7.37
CA PRO A 19 16.33 9.17 7.70
C PRO A 19 16.31 8.47 9.06
N VAL A 20 15.77 9.11 10.10
CA VAL A 20 15.73 8.53 11.46
C VAL A 20 14.81 7.31 11.50
N THR A 21 13.61 7.38 10.94
CA THR A 21 12.71 6.21 10.90
C THR A 21 13.29 5.08 10.05
N ALA A 22 13.87 5.39 8.90
CA ALA A 22 14.49 4.39 8.03
C ALA A 22 15.69 3.70 8.68
N THR A 23 16.55 4.43 9.38
CA THR A 23 17.70 3.80 10.09
C THR A 23 17.25 2.94 11.26
N LEU A 24 16.27 3.38 12.04
CA LEU A 24 15.73 2.58 13.15
C LEU A 24 15.08 1.29 12.64
N ILE A 25 14.25 1.39 11.61
CA ILE A 25 13.59 0.22 11.01
C ILE A 25 14.59 -0.70 10.34
N ALA A 26 15.58 -0.17 9.60
CA ALA A 26 16.63 -0.99 9.00
C ALA A 26 17.44 -1.74 10.07
N MET A 27 17.74 -1.13 11.21
CA MET A 27 18.41 -1.83 12.34
C MET A 27 17.55 -2.97 12.87
N ILE A 28 16.23 -2.79 12.99
CA ILE A 28 15.31 -3.85 13.42
C ILE A 28 15.29 -4.99 12.40
N TRP A 29 15.17 -4.67 11.10
CA TRP A 29 15.19 -5.66 10.02
C TRP A 29 16.49 -6.45 10.00
N VAL A 30 17.65 -5.78 10.15
CA VAL A 30 18.94 -6.44 10.21
C VAL A 30 19.03 -7.35 11.45
N ALA A 31 18.58 -6.88 12.62
CA ALA A 31 18.58 -7.67 13.83
C ALA A 31 17.73 -8.94 13.70
N VAL A 32 16.54 -8.83 13.11
CA VAL A 32 15.66 -9.98 12.84
C VAL A 32 16.27 -10.90 11.78
N GLY A 33 16.86 -10.34 10.71
CA GLY A 33 17.52 -11.12 9.66
C GLY A 33 18.73 -11.92 10.13
N LEU A 34 19.46 -11.43 11.13
CA LEU A 34 20.55 -12.18 11.75
C LEU A 34 20.05 -13.39 12.56
N VAL A 35 18.80 -13.37 13.00
CA VAL A 35 18.19 -14.45 13.79
C VAL A 35 17.42 -15.43 12.89
N GLN A 36 16.63 -14.91 11.96
CA GLN A 36 15.74 -15.71 11.09
C GLN A 36 16.39 -16.17 9.78
N GLY A 37 17.48 -15.55 9.35
CA GLY A 37 18.17 -15.86 8.09
C GLY A 37 17.73 -14.97 6.93
N ASP A 38 17.12 -15.51 5.90
CA ASP A 38 17.05 -14.93 4.55
C ASP A 38 15.86 -13.97 4.36
N ILE A 39 15.97 -12.76 4.94
CA ILE A 39 14.98 -11.66 4.75
C ILE A 39 15.55 -10.45 3.98
N TRP A 40 16.68 -10.63 3.31
CA TRP A 40 17.35 -9.53 2.59
C TRP A 40 16.59 -9.08 1.36
N THR A 41 15.90 -9.99 0.69
CA THR A 41 15.05 -9.73 -0.46
C THR A 41 13.86 -8.85 -0.07
N GLU A 42 13.18 -9.20 1.02
CA GLU A 42 12.04 -8.44 1.56
C GLU A 42 12.46 -7.05 2.02
N LEU A 43 13.61 -6.93 2.68
CA LEU A 43 14.18 -5.62 3.03
C LEU A 43 14.43 -4.77 1.78
N ALA A 44 14.96 -5.35 0.71
CA ALA A 44 15.18 -4.63 -0.54
C ALA A 44 13.86 -4.13 -1.15
N PHE A 45 12.81 -4.97 -1.15
CA PHE A 45 11.47 -4.57 -1.61
C PHE A 45 10.85 -3.48 -0.72
N ALA A 46 10.99 -3.57 0.60
CA ALA A 46 10.51 -2.55 1.54
C ALA A 46 11.19 -1.20 1.31
N LEU A 47 12.51 -1.19 1.08
CA LEU A 47 13.25 0.02 0.74
C LEU A 47 12.83 0.60 -0.62
N ALA A 48 12.71 -0.25 -1.65
CA ALA A 48 12.26 0.16 -2.99
C ALA A 48 10.84 0.76 -2.94
N SER A 49 9.92 0.10 -2.25
CA SER A 49 8.55 0.58 -2.04
C SER A 49 8.51 1.91 -1.29
N THR A 50 9.36 2.08 -0.28
CA THR A 50 9.49 3.35 0.46
C THR A 50 9.99 4.48 -0.45
N LEU A 51 10.97 4.21 -1.32
CA LEU A 51 11.47 5.19 -2.30
C LEU A 51 10.38 5.58 -3.31
N LEU A 52 9.57 4.63 -3.78
CA LEU A 52 8.43 4.93 -4.64
C LEU A 52 7.37 5.75 -3.92
N MET A 53 7.13 5.52 -2.62
CA MET A 53 6.23 6.35 -1.81
C MET A 53 6.76 7.78 -1.60
N VAL A 54 8.09 7.97 -1.50
CA VAL A 54 8.72 9.31 -1.52
C VAL A 54 8.42 10.00 -2.84
N GLU A 55 8.58 9.29 -3.95
CA GLU A 55 8.36 9.83 -5.29
C GLU A 55 6.88 10.14 -5.53
N LEU A 56 5.97 9.26 -5.08
CA LEU A 56 4.52 9.47 -5.12
C LEU A 56 4.12 10.77 -4.41
N ASN A 57 4.65 10.99 -3.20
CA ASN A 57 4.41 12.22 -2.44
C ASN A 57 4.97 13.46 -3.16
N ASN A 58 6.19 13.37 -3.70
CA ASN A 58 6.87 14.49 -4.34
C ASN A 58 6.19 14.90 -5.65
N ARG A 59 5.92 13.94 -6.54
CA ARG A 59 5.33 14.21 -7.87
C ARG A 59 3.89 14.70 -7.79
N ASN A 60 3.13 14.17 -6.85
CA ASN A 60 1.72 14.51 -6.72
C ASN A 60 1.46 15.64 -5.72
N ALA A 61 2.50 16.12 -5.03
CA ALA A 61 2.38 17.15 -3.99
C ALA A 61 1.24 16.82 -3.00
N LEU A 62 1.26 15.58 -2.47
CA LEU A 62 0.22 15.08 -1.57
C LEU A 62 0.10 15.96 -0.32
N MET A 63 1.23 16.49 0.16
CA MET A 63 1.27 17.35 1.33
C MET A 63 1.39 18.82 0.94
N ARG A 64 0.54 19.70 1.50
CA ARG A 64 0.57 21.16 1.30
C ARG A 64 1.87 21.81 1.82
N THR A 65 2.48 21.18 2.80
CA THR A 65 3.75 21.60 3.41
C THR A 65 4.79 20.53 3.17
N TYR A 66 6.06 20.91 3.20
CA TYR A 66 7.13 19.92 3.14
C TYR A 66 6.99 18.93 4.29
N SER A 67 6.76 17.67 3.97
CA SER A 67 6.67 16.59 4.94
C SER A 67 7.06 15.25 4.31
N ARG A 68 7.79 14.44 5.04
CA ARG A 68 8.16 13.07 4.67
C ARG A 68 7.27 12.02 5.35
N MET A 69 6.19 12.47 6.00
CA MET A 69 5.35 11.59 6.81
C MET A 69 4.66 10.49 6.02
N VAL A 70 4.37 10.69 4.71
CA VAL A 70 3.81 9.63 3.85
C VAL A 70 4.71 8.40 3.84
N SER A 71 5.99 8.60 3.56
CA SER A 71 6.96 7.51 3.51
C SER A 71 7.32 6.96 4.88
N CYS A 72 7.34 7.84 5.92
CA CYS A 72 7.55 7.39 7.29
C CYS A 72 6.40 6.49 7.77
N SER A 73 5.15 6.91 7.54
CA SER A 73 3.96 6.13 7.90
C SER A 73 3.93 4.81 7.14
N PHE A 74 4.20 4.83 5.83
CA PHE A 74 4.27 3.62 5.01
C PHE A 74 5.31 2.63 5.54
N LEU A 75 6.56 3.09 5.71
CA LEU A 75 7.65 2.23 6.18
C LEU A 75 7.39 1.66 7.58
N THR A 76 6.81 2.48 8.47
CA THR A 76 6.47 2.02 9.83
C THR A 76 5.36 0.96 9.79
N LEU A 77 4.27 1.20 9.05
CA LEU A 77 3.17 0.25 8.92
C LEU A 77 3.67 -1.06 8.31
N LEU A 78 4.34 -0.99 7.16
CA LEU A 78 4.87 -2.16 6.47
C LEU A 78 5.78 -2.98 7.40
N SER A 79 6.65 -2.32 8.17
CA SER A 79 7.59 -3.05 9.05
C SER A 79 6.91 -3.64 10.28
N VAL A 80 5.86 -3.00 10.80
CA VAL A 80 5.12 -3.54 11.94
C VAL A 80 4.38 -4.81 11.57
N THR A 81 3.86 -4.90 10.35
CA THR A 81 2.98 -5.99 9.93
C THR A 81 3.74 -7.09 9.17
N SER A 82 4.61 -6.73 8.23
CA SER A 82 5.28 -7.71 7.34
C SER A 82 6.57 -8.32 7.93
N LEU A 83 7.18 -7.68 8.94
CA LEU A 83 8.45 -8.17 9.49
C LEU A 83 8.34 -9.55 10.18
N PRO A 84 7.23 -9.86 10.88
CA PRO A 84 7.10 -11.17 11.58
C PRO A 84 6.94 -12.35 10.61
N GLU A 85 6.26 -12.12 9.48
CA GLU A 85 5.99 -13.13 8.46
C GLU A 85 6.21 -12.51 7.06
N PRO A 86 7.48 -12.34 6.65
CA PRO A 86 7.81 -11.69 5.40
C PRO A 86 7.34 -12.55 4.22
N SER A 87 6.56 -11.98 3.31
CA SER A 87 6.10 -12.60 2.07
C SER A 87 6.63 -11.86 0.86
N LEU A 88 7.44 -12.54 0.05
CA LEU A 88 7.97 -11.97 -1.20
C LEU A 88 6.82 -11.62 -2.16
N HIS A 89 5.82 -12.49 -2.28
CA HIS A 89 4.65 -12.29 -3.15
C HIS A 89 3.90 -11.00 -2.78
N ALA A 90 3.57 -10.82 -1.50
CA ALA A 90 2.89 -9.62 -1.02
C ALA A 90 3.74 -8.34 -1.23
N ASN A 91 5.05 -8.42 -1.05
CA ASN A 91 5.96 -7.30 -1.28
C ASN A 91 6.02 -6.89 -2.76
N VAL A 92 6.04 -7.86 -3.69
CA VAL A 92 5.97 -7.59 -5.15
C VAL A 92 4.65 -6.92 -5.51
N VAL A 93 3.53 -7.44 -5.00
CA VAL A 93 2.19 -6.85 -5.22
C VAL A 93 2.15 -5.41 -4.71
N THR A 94 2.64 -5.17 -3.50
CA THR A 94 2.70 -3.84 -2.88
C THR A 94 3.54 -2.87 -3.72
N LEU A 95 4.74 -3.28 -4.14
CA LEU A 95 5.63 -2.46 -4.98
C LEU A 95 4.97 -2.10 -6.31
N CYS A 96 4.39 -3.09 -7.00
CA CYS A 96 3.70 -2.90 -8.27
C CYS A 96 2.47 -2.00 -8.12
N PHE A 97 1.73 -2.11 -7.02
CA PHE A 97 0.57 -1.27 -6.75
C PHE A 97 0.97 0.20 -6.49
N ILE A 98 2.09 0.45 -5.79
CA ILE A 98 2.64 1.82 -5.65
C ILE A 98 3.06 2.37 -7.01
N ALA A 99 3.76 1.56 -7.84
CA ALA A 99 4.16 1.95 -9.18
C ALA A 99 2.93 2.27 -10.07
N PHE A 100 1.88 1.45 -10.00
CA PHE A 100 0.60 1.72 -10.64
C PHE A 100 0.04 3.09 -10.23
N THR A 101 -0.10 3.33 -8.93
CA THR A 101 -0.64 4.61 -8.42
C THR A 101 0.19 5.81 -8.86
N LEU A 102 1.51 5.69 -8.82
CA LEU A 102 2.42 6.74 -9.30
C LEU A 102 2.20 7.06 -10.78
N LEU A 103 2.09 6.04 -11.63
CA LEU A 103 1.98 6.19 -13.07
C LEU A 103 0.61 6.70 -13.51
N ILE A 104 -0.48 6.18 -12.90
CA ILE A 104 -1.83 6.57 -13.29
C ILE A 104 -2.10 8.05 -12.97
N TRP A 105 -1.62 8.55 -11.82
CA TRP A 105 -1.76 9.95 -11.42
C TRP A 105 -0.91 10.92 -12.24
N ASN A 106 0.11 10.45 -12.95
CA ASN A 106 0.84 11.25 -13.94
C ASN A 106 0.00 11.55 -15.20
N GLY A 107 -1.07 10.76 -15.43
CA GLY A 107 -2.05 10.97 -16.50
C GLY A 107 -3.29 11.78 -16.09
N TYR A 108 -3.27 12.48 -14.95
CA TYR A 108 -4.42 13.24 -14.45
C TYR A 108 -4.91 14.26 -15.50
N GLN A 109 -6.21 14.19 -15.84
CA GLN A 109 -6.91 15.01 -16.85
C GLN A 109 -6.34 14.88 -18.30
N ASP A 110 -5.56 13.85 -18.57
CA ASP A 110 -5.00 13.60 -19.89
C ASP A 110 -5.67 12.38 -20.55
N ARG A 111 -6.63 12.61 -21.45
CA ARG A 111 -7.33 11.57 -22.20
C ARG A 111 -6.49 10.92 -23.29
N GLN A 112 -5.29 11.43 -23.55
CA GLN A 112 -4.36 10.90 -24.55
C GLN A 112 -3.13 10.21 -23.91
N SER A 113 -3.13 10.02 -22.59
CA SER A 113 -2.01 9.43 -21.83
C SER A 113 -1.90 7.90 -21.99
N THR A 114 -2.02 7.39 -23.22
CA THR A 114 -2.04 5.94 -23.51
C THR A 114 -0.80 5.23 -22.97
N GLY A 115 0.40 5.79 -23.16
CA GLY A 115 1.63 5.18 -22.68
C GLY A 115 1.71 5.09 -21.16
N ARG A 116 1.29 6.14 -20.43
CA ARG A 116 1.27 6.13 -18.96
C ARG A 116 0.28 5.11 -18.42
N THR A 117 -0.91 5.06 -19.04
CA THR A 117 -1.94 4.07 -18.71
C THR A 117 -1.43 2.65 -18.99
N PHE A 118 -0.79 2.42 -20.14
CA PHE A 118 -0.19 1.13 -20.46
C PHE A 118 0.80 0.67 -19.39
N TYR A 119 1.78 1.51 -19.03
CA TYR A 119 2.79 1.14 -18.03
C TYR A 119 2.18 0.96 -16.63
N ALA A 120 1.18 1.77 -16.25
CA ALA A 120 0.47 1.60 -14.99
C ALA A 120 -0.19 0.22 -14.92
N PHE A 121 -0.97 -0.14 -15.94
CA PHE A 121 -1.63 -1.44 -15.98
C PHE A 121 -0.68 -2.61 -16.23
N ALA A 122 0.49 -2.39 -16.84
CA ALA A 122 1.54 -3.41 -16.91
C ALA A 122 2.11 -3.74 -15.52
N CYS A 123 2.24 -2.74 -14.62
CA CYS A 123 2.60 -3.02 -13.23
C CYS A 123 1.54 -3.88 -12.54
N LEU A 124 0.24 -3.64 -12.78
CA LEU A 124 -0.84 -4.52 -12.26
C LEU A 124 -0.79 -5.91 -12.90
N GLY A 125 -0.45 -6.00 -14.18
CA GLY A 125 -0.23 -7.29 -14.86
C GLY A 125 0.91 -8.10 -14.23
N ILE A 126 2.00 -7.44 -13.81
CA ILE A 126 3.09 -8.09 -13.07
C ILE A 126 2.61 -8.51 -11.67
N ALA A 127 1.89 -7.63 -10.96
CA ALA A 127 1.32 -7.97 -9.67
C ALA A 127 0.35 -9.15 -9.74
N SER A 128 -0.43 -9.26 -10.83
CA SER A 128 -1.37 -10.35 -11.03
C SER A 128 -0.70 -11.70 -11.32
N MET A 129 0.58 -11.73 -11.67
CA MET A 129 1.34 -12.99 -11.79
C MET A 129 1.65 -13.60 -10.42
N GLU A 130 1.72 -12.78 -9.37
CA GLU A 130 1.90 -13.24 -7.99
C GLU A 130 0.55 -13.42 -7.29
N PHE A 131 -0.40 -12.52 -7.56
CA PHE A 131 -1.73 -12.48 -6.96
C PHE A 131 -2.78 -12.21 -8.04
N VAL A 132 -3.32 -13.28 -8.65
CA VAL A 132 -4.24 -13.16 -9.79
C VAL A 132 -5.53 -12.41 -9.43
N GLN A 133 -5.99 -12.50 -8.19
CA GLN A 133 -7.21 -11.86 -7.70
C GLN A 133 -7.14 -10.33 -7.70
N ILE A 134 -5.95 -9.72 -7.86
CA ILE A 134 -5.82 -8.27 -8.06
C ILE A 134 -6.57 -7.80 -9.33
N LEU A 135 -6.84 -8.70 -10.28
CA LEU A 135 -7.64 -8.40 -11.47
C LEU A 135 -9.09 -8.03 -11.15
N TYR A 136 -9.61 -8.40 -9.97
CA TYR A 136 -10.93 -7.94 -9.50
C TYR A 136 -10.98 -6.43 -9.25
N TYR A 137 -9.83 -5.79 -9.07
CA TYR A 137 -9.75 -4.33 -8.97
C TYR A 137 -9.94 -3.62 -10.31
N LEU A 138 -9.78 -4.29 -11.47
CA LEU A 138 -9.83 -3.64 -12.79
C LEU A 138 -11.08 -2.79 -13.02
N PRO A 139 -12.33 -3.26 -12.76
CA PRO A 139 -13.51 -2.43 -12.92
C PRO A 139 -13.48 -1.17 -12.06
N ILE A 140 -12.98 -1.29 -10.84
CA ILE A 140 -12.87 -0.19 -9.87
C ILE A 140 -11.80 0.81 -10.32
N LEU A 141 -10.68 0.32 -10.86
CA LEU A 141 -9.61 1.16 -11.40
C LEU A 141 -10.06 1.90 -12.68
N TRP A 142 -10.91 1.29 -13.50
CA TRP A 142 -11.54 1.99 -14.63
C TRP A 142 -12.53 3.06 -14.15
N ALA A 143 -13.31 2.77 -13.10
CA ALA A 143 -14.14 3.79 -12.45
C ALA A 143 -13.29 4.92 -11.87
N MET A 144 -12.14 4.60 -11.25
CA MET A 144 -11.16 5.60 -10.80
C MET A 144 -10.66 6.47 -11.97
N MET A 145 -10.41 5.89 -13.14
CA MET A 145 -10.01 6.63 -14.33
C MET A 145 -11.12 7.57 -14.83
N MET A 146 -12.39 7.21 -14.65
CA MET A 146 -13.52 8.05 -15.04
C MET A 146 -13.76 9.22 -14.08
N PHE A 147 -13.81 8.92 -12.78
CA PHE A 147 -14.30 9.86 -11.77
C PHE A 147 -13.21 10.66 -11.09
N PHE A 148 -12.03 10.06 -10.84
CA PHE A 148 -10.96 10.71 -10.07
C PHE A 148 -9.86 11.27 -10.95
N THR A 149 -9.33 10.50 -11.90
CA THR A 149 -8.26 11.01 -12.77
C THR A 149 -8.79 11.73 -14.00
N ASN A 150 -10.06 11.53 -14.37
CA ASN A 150 -10.71 12.09 -15.59
C ASN A 150 -9.87 11.85 -16.86
N SER A 151 -9.21 10.70 -16.92
CA SER A 151 -8.33 10.28 -18.02
C SER A 151 -8.96 9.19 -18.90
N PHE A 152 -10.18 8.76 -18.60
CA PHE A 152 -10.84 7.68 -19.33
C PHE A 152 -11.12 8.07 -20.79
N SER A 153 -10.68 7.22 -21.71
CA SER A 153 -10.98 7.26 -23.14
C SER A 153 -10.90 5.85 -23.70
N LEU A 154 -11.50 5.58 -24.87
CA LEU A 154 -11.40 4.25 -25.53
C LEU A 154 -9.94 3.84 -25.77
N ARG A 155 -9.07 4.80 -26.10
CA ARG A 155 -7.63 4.55 -26.29
C ARG A 155 -6.95 4.14 -24.99
N ASN A 156 -7.22 4.86 -23.90
CA ASN A 156 -6.66 4.54 -22.59
C ASN A 156 -7.24 3.22 -22.04
N PHE A 157 -8.52 2.93 -22.30
CA PHE A 157 -9.13 1.66 -21.94
C PHE A 157 -8.48 0.48 -22.69
N ALA A 158 -8.33 0.57 -24.01
CA ALA A 158 -7.61 -0.46 -24.78
C ALA A 158 -6.15 -0.61 -24.31
N SER A 159 -5.49 0.52 -24.01
CA SER A 159 -4.13 0.56 -23.47
C SER A 159 -4.02 -0.12 -22.10
N SER A 160 -5.03 0.01 -21.24
CA SER A 160 -5.07 -0.65 -19.93
C SER A 160 -5.18 -2.17 -20.07
N ILE A 161 -6.03 -2.67 -20.98
CA ILE A 161 -6.15 -4.10 -21.26
C ILE A 161 -4.83 -4.66 -21.80
N LEU A 162 -4.21 -3.98 -22.78
CA LEU A 162 -2.92 -4.39 -23.33
C LEU A 162 -1.84 -4.39 -22.25
N GLY A 163 -1.84 -3.40 -21.34
CA GLY A 163 -0.91 -3.33 -20.23
C GLY A 163 -0.98 -4.56 -19.33
N VAL A 164 -2.19 -5.00 -18.96
CA VAL A 164 -2.38 -6.21 -18.15
C VAL A 164 -1.95 -7.47 -18.89
N ILE A 165 -2.20 -7.57 -20.19
CA ILE A 165 -1.92 -8.78 -20.98
C ILE A 165 -0.43 -8.96 -21.24
N ILE A 166 0.34 -7.88 -21.40
CA ILE A 166 1.72 -7.97 -21.86
C ILE A 166 2.64 -8.84 -20.98
N PRO A 167 2.61 -8.75 -19.63
CA PRO A 167 3.38 -9.64 -18.77
C PRO A 167 3.03 -11.12 -19.00
N TYR A 168 1.74 -11.44 -19.15
CA TYR A 168 1.29 -12.80 -19.45
C TYR A 168 1.73 -13.32 -20.81
N TRP A 169 1.91 -12.43 -21.79
CA TRP A 169 2.46 -12.82 -23.09
C TRP A 169 3.89 -13.35 -22.96
N PHE A 170 4.72 -12.67 -22.17
CA PHE A 170 6.10 -13.13 -21.92
C PHE A 170 6.12 -14.40 -21.07
N ALA A 171 5.27 -14.47 -20.03
CA ALA A 171 5.15 -15.65 -19.20
C ALA A 171 4.68 -16.87 -20.01
N ALA A 172 3.67 -16.71 -20.87
CA ALA A 172 3.20 -17.76 -21.77
C ALA A 172 4.32 -18.27 -22.70
N GLY A 173 5.08 -17.35 -23.30
CA GLY A 173 6.24 -17.74 -24.12
C GLY A 173 7.25 -18.56 -23.35
N PHE A 174 7.57 -18.16 -22.11
CA PHE A 174 8.48 -18.91 -21.25
C PHE A 174 7.93 -20.29 -20.86
N PHE A 175 6.66 -20.39 -20.45
CA PHE A 175 6.05 -21.66 -20.05
C PHE A 175 5.86 -22.63 -21.24
N VAL A 176 5.58 -22.11 -22.44
CA VAL A 176 5.57 -22.94 -23.65
C VAL A 176 6.98 -23.47 -23.96
N TYR A 177 8.02 -22.63 -23.86
CA TYR A 177 9.39 -23.05 -24.09
C TYR A 177 9.87 -24.11 -23.10
N THR A 178 9.44 -24.01 -21.83
CA THR A 178 9.80 -24.95 -20.75
C THR A 178 8.88 -26.20 -20.70
N ASN A 179 7.89 -26.32 -21.60
CA ASN A 179 6.85 -27.37 -21.59
C ASN A 179 6.05 -27.45 -20.27
N ASN A 180 5.89 -26.32 -19.58
CA ASN A 180 5.21 -26.25 -18.27
C ASN A 180 3.97 -25.37 -18.34
N ILE A 181 3.17 -25.43 -19.42
CA ILE A 181 2.00 -24.59 -19.62
C ILE A 181 0.91 -24.80 -18.55
N ASP A 182 0.93 -25.96 -17.90
CA ASP A 182 -0.02 -26.30 -16.84
C ASP A 182 0.03 -25.32 -15.66
N TYR A 183 1.21 -24.73 -15.37
CA TYR A 183 1.32 -23.68 -14.35
C TYR A 183 0.49 -22.45 -14.70
N LEU A 184 0.49 -22.02 -15.95
CA LEU A 184 -0.30 -20.89 -16.40
C LEU A 184 -1.80 -21.19 -16.35
N ILE A 185 -2.18 -22.40 -16.72
CA ILE A 185 -3.57 -22.86 -16.65
C ILE A 185 -4.03 -22.92 -15.20
N ALA A 186 -3.24 -23.47 -14.30
CA ALA A 186 -3.52 -23.52 -12.86
C ALA A 186 -3.64 -22.13 -12.25
N HIS A 187 -2.76 -21.17 -12.67
CA HIS A 187 -2.81 -19.79 -12.23
C HIS A 187 -4.14 -19.12 -12.60
N PHE A 188 -4.63 -19.29 -13.84
CA PHE A 188 -5.93 -18.76 -14.21
C PHE A 188 -7.10 -19.54 -13.62
N ALA A 189 -6.94 -20.83 -13.34
CA ALA A 189 -7.94 -21.60 -12.62
C ALA A 189 -8.18 -21.05 -11.21
N SER A 190 -7.12 -20.63 -10.50
CA SER A 190 -7.23 -20.01 -9.18
C SER A 190 -7.96 -18.66 -9.18
N PHE A 191 -8.09 -17.99 -10.34
CA PHE A 191 -8.90 -16.78 -10.47
C PHE A 191 -10.41 -17.07 -10.31
N ILE A 192 -10.86 -18.25 -10.73
CA ILE A 192 -12.28 -18.65 -10.68
C ILE A 192 -12.59 -19.44 -9.39
N ASP A 193 -11.55 -19.92 -8.73
CA ASP A 193 -11.69 -20.69 -7.49
C ASP A 193 -11.99 -19.76 -6.32
N PHE A 194 -13.29 -19.52 -6.12
CA PHE A 194 -13.78 -18.81 -4.96
C PHE A 194 -13.85 -19.79 -3.79
N HIS A 195 -12.89 -19.70 -2.89
CA HIS A 195 -12.98 -20.40 -1.61
C HIS A 195 -14.25 -20.00 -0.86
N THR A 196 -14.61 -20.76 0.15
CA THR A 196 -15.79 -20.46 0.98
C THR A 196 -15.73 -19.02 1.49
N LEU A 197 -16.77 -18.23 1.14
CA LEU A 197 -16.88 -16.86 1.60
C LEU A 197 -16.96 -16.82 3.14
N PHE A 198 -16.33 -15.83 3.73
CA PHE A 198 -16.30 -15.63 5.19
C PHE A 198 -15.63 -16.79 5.97
N ASP A 199 -14.70 -17.48 5.38
CA ASP A 199 -13.90 -18.49 6.08
C ASP A 199 -12.70 -17.86 6.81
N TYR A 200 -12.89 -17.59 8.09
CA TYR A 200 -11.87 -17.01 8.97
C TYR A 200 -11.03 -18.06 9.70
N SER A 201 -11.16 -19.34 9.36
CA SER A 201 -10.44 -20.43 10.02
C SER A 201 -8.92 -20.34 9.85
N MET A 202 -8.47 -19.71 8.77
CA MET A 202 -7.05 -19.54 8.44
C MET A 202 -6.42 -18.29 9.04
N ILE A 203 -7.22 -17.31 9.49
CA ILE A 203 -6.69 -16.05 10.04
C ILE A 203 -6.18 -16.30 11.46
N THR A 204 -4.92 -15.97 11.69
CA THR A 204 -4.31 -15.98 13.01
C THR A 204 -4.72 -14.74 13.82
N VAL A 205 -4.61 -14.84 15.15
CA VAL A 205 -4.89 -13.69 16.03
C VAL A 205 -3.97 -12.49 15.70
N HIS A 206 -2.71 -12.76 15.32
CA HIS A 206 -1.74 -11.72 14.95
C HIS A 206 -2.20 -10.92 13.72
N GLN A 207 -2.63 -11.63 12.69
CA GLN A 207 -3.15 -11.04 11.46
C GLN A 207 -4.39 -10.18 11.74
N LEU A 208 -5.31 -10.68 12.57
CA LEU A 208 -6.50 -9.91 12.94
C LEU A 208 -6.15 -8.62 13.69
N VAL A 209 -5.14 -8.65 14.57
CA VAL A 209 -4.67 -7.48 15.31
C VAL A 209 -4.00 -6.47 14.37
N ASN A 210 -3.16 -6.94 13.43
CA ASN A 210 -2.54 -6.10 12.41
C ASN A 210 -3.59 -5.39 11.55
N LEU A 211 -4.54 -6.14 11.01
CA LEU A 211 -5.64 -5.61 10.19
C LEU A 211 -6.51 -4.60 10.95
N SER A 212 -6.82 -4.90 12.21
CA SER A 212 -7.57 -3.98 13.08
C SER A 212 -6.81 -2.67 13.28
N PHE A 213 -5.50 -2.73 13.45
CA PHE A 213 -4.65 -1.54 13.59
C PHE A 213 -4.61 -0.70 12.32
N ILE A 214 -4.40 -1.32 11.14
CA ILE A 214 -4.41 -0.62 9.85
C ILE A 214 -5.76 0.02 9.60
N THR A 215 -6.85 -0.73 9.78
CA THR A 215 -8.21 -0.24 9.58
C THR A 215 -8.54 0.94 10.52
N LEU A 216 -8.10 0.88 11.78
CA LEU A 216 -8.24 2.00 12.70
C LEU A 216 -7.55 3.27 12.19
N LEU A 217 -6.33 3.14 11.68
CA LEU A 217 -5.57 4.26 11.12
C LEU A 217 -6.19 4.79 9.84
N ALA A 218 -6.70 3.90 8.98
CA ALA A 218 -7.44 4.26 7.77
C ALA A 218 -8.66 5.12 8.10
N VAL A 219 -9.47 4.68 9.07
CA VAL A 219 -10.66 5.42 9.51
C VAL A 219 -10.29 6.78 10.10
N ILE A 220 -9.29 6.84 11.00
CA ILE A 220 -8.82 8.12 11.58
C ILE A 220 -8.35 9.06 10.47
N GLY A 221 -7.53 8.56 9.53
CA GLY A 221 -7.01 9.34 8.42
C GLY A 221 -8.10 9.83 7.48
N ALA A 222 -9.01 8.93 7.08
CA ALA A 222 -10.12 9.24 6.18
C ALA A 222 -11.09 10.27 6.77
N VAL A 223 -11.54 10.07 8.02
CA VAL A 223 -12.43 11.02 8.70
C VAL A 223 -11.77 12.39 8.81
N HIS A 224 -10.50 12.45 9.24
CA HIS A 224 -9.78 13.71 9.30
C HIS A 224 -9.67 14.38 7.94
N PHE A 225 -9.30 13.62 6.90
CA PHE A 225 -9.17 14.15 5.55
C PHE A 225 -10.51 14.72 5.04
N LEU A 226 -11.60 13.98 5.15
CA LEU A 226 -12.92 14.43 4.71
C LEU A 226 -13.35 15.74 5.38
N HIS A 227 -13.02 15.94 6.66
CA HIS A 227 -13.30 17.20 7.38
C HIS A 227 -12.40 18.37 6.96
N THR A 228 -11.19 18.12 6.46
CA THR A 228 -10.18 19.16 6.17
C THR A 228 -9.87 19.31 4.69
N SER A 229 -10.45 18.50 3.83
CA SER A 229 -10.19 18.41 2.37
C SER A 229 -10.41 19.74 1.62
N TYR A 230 -11.31 20.61 2.13
CA TYR A 230 -11.60 21.92 1.50
C TYR A 230 -10.37 22.81 1.37
N ALA A 231 -9.34 22.59 2.17
CA ALA A 231 -8.12 23.36 2.14
C ALA A 231 -7.08 22.83 1.14
N ASP A 232 -7.31 21.65 0.54
CA ASP A 232 -6.42 21.02 -0.42
C ASP A 232 -6.77 21.36 -1.88
N LYS A 233 -5.76 21.23 -2.76
CA LYS A 233 -5.96 21.37 -4.20
C LYS A 233 -6.88 20.28 -4.73
N ILE A 234 -7.67 20.58 -5.77
CA ILE A 234 -8.62 19.63 -6.37
C ILE A 234 -7.94 18.29 -6.71
N ARG A 235 -6.79 18.33 -7.38
CA ARG A 235 -6.03 17.13 -7.73
C ARG A 235 -5.67 16.30 -6.48
N THR A 236 -5.18 16.95 -5.43
CA THR A 236 -4.81 16.27 -4.18
C THR A 236 -6.04 15.64 -3.52
N ARG A 237 -7.20 16.32 -3.54
CA ARG A 237 -8.45 15.75 -3.03
C ARG A 237 -8.85 14.48 -3.78
N MET A 238 -8.81 14.52 -5.12
CA MET A 238 -9.14 13.35 -5.94
C MET A 238 -8.22 12.16 -5.62
N ILE A 239 -6.92 12.40 -5.38
CA ILE A 239 -5.98 11.35 -4.99
C ILE A 239 -6.37 10.73 -3.65
N TYR A 240 -6.63 11.54 -2.63
CA TYR A 240 -7.00 11.02 -1.31
C TYR A 240 -8.36 10.32 -1.31
N GLU A 241 -9.34 10.84 -2.04
CA GLU A 241 -10.65 10.20 -2.21
C GLU A 241 -10.51 8.84 -2.91
N SER A 242 -9.61 8.73 -3.91
CA SER A 242 -9.31 7.44 -4.54
C SER A 242 -8.63 6.46 -3.58
N PHE A 243 -7.73 6.92 -2.69
CA PHE A 243 -7.16 6.06 -1.67
C PHE A 243 -8.22 5.57 -0.68
N ILE A 244 -9.15 6.42 -0.25
CA ILE A 244 -10.27 6.02 0.61
C ILE A 244 -11.13 4.96 -0.09
N MET A 245 -11.45 5.16 -1.37
CA MET A 245 -12.24 4.20 -2.15
C MET A 245 -11.52 2.85 -2.25
N LEU A 246 -10.22 2.85 -2.59
CA LEU A 246 -9.42 1.64 -2.72
C LEU A 246 -9.26 0.92 -1.38
N ASP A 247 -9.12 1.66 -0.28
CA ASP A 247 -9.00 1.11 1.07
C ASP A 247 -10.29 0.40 1.50
N ILE A 248 -11.46 1.03 1.23
CA ILE A 248 -12.78 0.42 1.47
C ILE A 248 -12.95 -0.86 0.64
N VAL A 249 -12.56 -0.83 -0.63
CA VAL A 249 -12.67 -1.99 -1.52
C VAL A 249 -11.77 -3.13 -1.03
N SER A 250 -10.52 -2.82 -0.65
CA SER A 250 -9.59 -3.81 -0.11
C SER A 250 -10.11 -4.43 1.18
N PHE A 251 -10.66 -3.61 2.08
CA PHE A 251 -11.29 -4.09 3.30
C PHE A 251 -12.49 -4.99 3.03
N LEU A 252 -13.37 -4.62 2.08
CA LEU A 252 -14.51 -5.45 1.69
C LEU A 252 -14.06 -6.77 1.07
N PHE A 253 -13.02 -6.73 0.23
CA PHE A 253 -12.46 -7.93 -0.37
C PHE A 253 -11.87 -8.86 0.71
N LEU A 254 -11.14 -8.31 1.66
CA LEU A 254 -10.60 -9.04 2.79
C LEU A 254 -11.70 -9.72 3.64
N VAL A 255 -12.81 -9.02 3.90
CA VAL A 255 -13.95 -9.57 4.64
C VAL A 255 -14.59 -10.72 3.86
N LEU A 256 -14.64 -10.65 2.52
CA LEU A 256 -15.21 -11.69 1.68
C LEU A 256 -14.27 -12.89 1.51
N GLN A 257 -12.97 -12.64 1.37
CA GLN A 257 -11.94 -13.67 1.13
C GLN A 257 -10.71 -13.44 2.02
N PRO A 258 -10.79 -13.85 3.30
CA PRO A 258 -9.74 -13.62 4.29
C PRO A 258 -8.40 -14.29 3.98
N GLN A 259 -8.39 -15.32 3.14
CA GLN A 259 -7.20 -16.08 2.75
C GLN A 259 -6.16 -15.28 1.97
N HIS A 260 -6.54 -14.11 1.41
CA HIS A 260 -5.65 -13.21 0.66
C HIS A 260 -5.16 -12.03 1.51
N GLU A 261 -5.08 -12.24 2.82
CA GLU A 261 -4.78 -11.19 3.77
C GLU A 261 -3.43 -10.52 3.50
N TYR A 262 -2.36 -11.29 3.25
CA TYR A 262 -1.01 -10.73 3.07
C TYR A 262 -0.92 -9.74 1.90
N GLU A 263 -1.50 -10.06 0.75
CA GLU A 263 -1.47 -9.22 -0.43
C GLU A 263 -2.38 -8.00 -0.28
N LEU A 264 -3.57 -8.20 0.30
CA LEU A 264 -4.54 -7.14 0.55
C LEU A 264 -4.05 -6.15 1.61
N GLU A 265 -3.38 -6.63 2.65
CA GLU A 265 -2.75 -5.83 3.68
C GLU A 265 -1.75 -4.83 3.08
N GLY A 266 -0.88 -5.29 2.18
CA GLY A 266 0.05 -4.43 1.47
C GLY A 266 -0.65 -3.30 0.69
N ILE A 267 -1.74 -3.60 -0.02
CA ILE A 267 -2.55 -2.61 -0.73
C ILE A 267 -3.20 -1.61 0.24
N MET A 268 -3.76 -2.10 1.35
CA MET A 268 -4.34 -1.25 2.40
C MET A 268 -3.30 -0.31 3.00
N ILE A 269 -2.08 -0.78 3.29
CA ILE A 269 -0.99 0.06 3.81
C ILE A 269 -0.64 1.18 2.82
N VAL A 270 -0.59 0.89 1.51
CA VAL A 270 -0.33 1.91 0.48
C VAL A 270 -1.39 3.01 0.48
N CYS A 271 -2.66 2.66 0.68
CA CYS A 271 -3.76 3.62 0.72
C CYS A 271 -3.84 4.36 2.07
N THR A 272 -3.68 3.64 3.19
CA THR A 272 -3.79 4.17 4.55
C THR A 272 -2.63 5.11 4.90
N ALA A 273 -1.39 4.81 4.47
CA ALA A 273 -0.22 5.61 4.85
C ALA A 273 -0.31 7.09 4.47
N PRO A 274 -0.74 7.50 3.26
CA PRO A 274 -0.97 8.90 2.94
C PRO A 274 -2.07 9.56 3.77
N LEU A 275 -3.19 8.85 4.03
CA LEU A 275 -4.31 9.33 4.84
C LEU A 275 -3.86 9.62 6.27
N PHE A 276 -3.15 8.70 6.88
CA PHE A 276 -2.61 8.85 8.22
C PHE A 276 -1.53 9.94 8.29
N ALA A 277 -0.66 10.03 7.28
CA ALA A 277 0.34 11.10 7.17
C ALA A 277 -0.31 12.49 7.08
N HIS A 278 -1.44 12.61 6.38
CA HIS A 278 -2.23 13.84 6.31
C HIS A 278 -2.76 14.22 7.69
N PHE A 279 -3.30 13.26 8.45
CA PHE A 279 -3.71 13.47 9.83
C PHE A 279 -2.55 13.99 10.68
N ILE A 280 -1.39 13.33 10.67
CA ILE A 280 -0.23 13.74 11.47
C ILE A 280 0.24 15.13 11.10
N THR A 281 0.23 15.49 9.82
CA THR A 281 0.84 16.75 9.34
C THR A 281 -0.04 17.96 9.59
N PHE A 282 -1.36 17.82 9.46
CA PHE A 282 -2.26 18.98 9.45
C PHE A 282 -3.11 19.16 10.71
N THR A 283 -3.14 18.18 11.59
CA THR A 283 -3.82 18.35 12.88
C THR A 283 -3.02 19.25 13.83
N LYS A 284 -3.76 20.07 14.58
CA LYS A 284 -3.20 21.00 15.56
C LYS A 284 -4.00 20.89 16.84
N GLY A 285 -3.34 20.59 17.95
CA GLY A 285 -3.99 20.54 19.26
C GLY A 285 -3.32 19.59 20.22
N LYS A 286 -3.64 19.72 21.50
CA LYS A 286 -3.10 18.83 22.55
C LYS A 286 -3.66 17.40 22.37
N LEU A 287 -4.96 17.26 22.09
CA LEU A 287 -5.59 15.97 21.86
C LEU A 287 -4.94 15.21 20.68
N CYS A 288 -4.76 15.88 19.54
CA CYS A 288 -4.12 15.26 18.37
C CYS A 288 -2.68 14.82 18.65
N ASN A 289 -1.95 15.60 19.47
CA ASN A 289 -0.61 15.22 19.87
C ASN A 289 -0.61 14.00 20.79
N ILE A 290 -1.58 13.89 21.69
CA ILE A 290 -1.78 12.70 22.55
C ILE A 290 -2.11 11.50 21.66
N THR A 291 -3.08 11.63 20.75
CA THR A 291 -3.45 10.57 19.79
C THR A 291 -2.25 10.08 18.99
N PHE A 292 -1.41 11.00 18.47
CA PHE A 292 -0.19 10.64 17.74
C PHE A 292 0.78 9.82 18.60
N ILE A 293 1.02 10.26 19.85
CA ILE A 293 1.92 9.55 20.78
C ILE A 293 1.33 8.16 21.11
N THR A 294 0.04 8.08 21.37
CA THR A 294 -0.65 6.80 21.63
C THR A 294 -0.50 5.83 20.46
N ILE A 295 -0.73 6.29 19.23
CA ILE A 295 -0.58 5.46 18.02
C ILE A 295 0.88 5.00 17.85
N LEU A 296 1.84 5.88 18.11
CA LEU A 296 3.27 5.53 18.03
C LEU A 296 3.64 4.46 19.07
N VAL A 297 3.14 4.59 20.30
CA VAL A 297 3.32 3.57 21.35
C VAL A 297 2.64 2.26 20.95
N MET A 298 1.42 2.32 20.43
CA MET A 298 0.70 1.13 19.93
C MET A 298 1.47 0.44 18.80
N ALA A 299 2.04 1.20 17.85
CA ALA A 299 2.85 0.63 16.77
C ALA A 299 4.10 -0.10 17.30
N VAL A 300 4.79 0.47 18.29
CA VAL A 300 5.94 -0.17 18.94
C VAL A 300 5.52 -1.43 19.69
N LEU A 301 4.42 -1.37 20.47
CA LEU A 301 3.90 -2.52 21.19
C LEU A 301 3.44 -3.63 20.23
N LEU A 302 2.80 -3.27 19.12
CA LEU A 302 2.37 -4.22 18.09
C LEU A 302 3.57 -4.88 17.42
N LEU A 303 4.62 -4.11 17.11
CA LEU A 303 5.86 -4.67 16.57
C LEU A 303 6.49 -5.67 17.55
N LEU A 304 6.58 -5.31 18.83
CA LEU A 304 7.12 -6.20 19.87
C LEU A 304 6.24 -7.47 20.03
N TYR A 305 4.91 -7.30 20.03
CA TYR A 305 3.96 -8.41 20.07
C TYR A 305 4.19 -9.36 18.89
N ASN A 306 4.24 -8.83 17.69
CA ASN A 306 4.44 -9.59 16.48
C ASN A 306 5.80 -10.32 16.47
N LEU A 307 6.87 -9.69 16.95
CA LEU A 307 8.20 -10.32 17.04
C LEU A 307 8.28 -11.42 18.11
N LEU A 308 7.62 -11.23 19.25
CA LEU A 308 7.69 -12.19 20.38
C LEU A 308 6.80 -13.42 20.15
N PHE A 309 5.69 -13.26 19.44
CA PHE A 309 4.69 -14.31 19.26
C PHE A 309 4.60 -14.83 17.82
N SER A 310 5.50 -14.38 16.92
CA SER A 310 5.58 -14.97 15.58
C SER A 310 5.95 -16.46 15.67
N PRO A 311 5.24 -17.34 14.94
CA PRO A 311 5.55 -18.77 14.91
C PRO A 311 6.98 -19.04 14.43
N VAL A 312 7.59 -18.12 13.69
CA VAL A 312 8.98 -18.22 13.20
C VAL A 312 10.03 -18.07 14.32
N MET A 313 9.72 -17.38 15.42
CA MET A 313 10.64 -17.25 16.56
C MET A 313 10.46 -18.36 17.63
N LEU A 314 9.39 -19.15 17.53
CA LEU A 314 9.09 -20.24 18.45
C LEU A 314 9.67 -21.60 17.99
N LEU A 315 10.31 -21.64 16.83
CA LEU A 315 11.05 -22.77 16.26
C LEU A 315 12.56 -22.52 16.35
#